data_f0badcf01cdaaa29b0253fcaa41f1056
#
_entry.id   f0badcf01cdaaa29b0253fcaa41f1056
#
_cell.length_a   1.000
_cell.length_b   1.000
_cell.length_c   1.000
_cell.angle_alpha   90.00
_cell.angle_beta   90.00
_cell.angle_gamma   90.00
#
_symmetry.space_group_name_H-M   'P 1'
#
loop_
_entity.id
_entity.type
_entity.pdbx_description
1 polymer ?
#
loop_
_entity_poly.entity_id
_entity_poly.type
_entity_poly.pdbx_seq_one_letter_code
_entity_poly.pdbx_strand_id
1 'polypeptide(L)'
;MKEKLVVIGNGMSGLRTIEDLLEIDKNKYDITIYGEEAHVNYNRIMLSYILSQEKTFEDTIINHQSWYEQNNITLHKGDKVVSINKEDKTIKSESGKTESYDKLLIATGSTAFIPKTKGSDLENVIAFRTKTDVDAIISTIRKEKIAVVVGGGLLGLEAAYGIAKHGIKTILVHRSESILSQQLDSTGGKLLQKNLEKYGIEFKLNTTIKEISGDGIVEKVEFTDGVCVESNLVVFATGIIPNTNLATNAELSTNKGILVDDFLKTSDDSIFAIGECVEHNGNTYGLVAPLYEQAKVLAKVLADKTTDGYEGSTLSTRLKISGVDLFSAGDYLGDVTTEDLILLDEKAGIYKKLVIYENKIIGIVL
;
A
#
# COMPACT_ATOMS: atom_id res chain seq x y z
N MET A 1 9.10 -2.43 36.93
CA MET A 1 8.22 -1.70 36.00
C MET A 1 8.32 -2.43 34.68
N LYS A 2 7.26 -2.47 33.87
CA LYS A 2 7.34 -2.98 32.49
C LYS A 2 8.17 -2.01 31.66
N GLU A 3 8.89 -2.54 30.65
CA GLU A 3 9.56 -1.69 29.64
C GLU A 3 8.51 -0.96 28.81
N LYS A 4 8.83 0.25 28.36
CA LYS A 4 7.96 1.06 27.51
C LYS A 4 8.24 0.77 26.04
N LEU A 5 7.23 0.28 25.31
CA LEU A 5 7.26 0.16 23.86
C LEU A 5 6.39 1.26 23.23
N VAL A 6 7.03 2.17 22.51
CA VAL A 6 6.32 3.16 21.71
C VAL A 6 6.27 2.71 20.25
N VAL A 7 5.10 2.77 19.63
CA VAL A 7 4.86 2.40 18.23
C VAL A 7 4.44 3.64 17.44
N ILE A 8 5.18 3.98 16.39
CA ILE A 8 4.85 5.08 15.49
C ILE A 8 4.18 4.51 14.24
N GLY A 9 2.88 4.66 14.15
CA GLY A 9 2.03 4.14 13.09
C GLY A 9 1.02 3.11 13.59
N ASN A 10 -0.27 3.38 13.39
CA ASN A 10 -1.38 2.48 13.72
C ASN A 10 -1.84 1.68 12.49
N GLY A 11 -0.90 1.31 11.61
CA GLY A 11 -1.14 0.57 10.39
C GLY A 11 -1.08 -0.95 10.58
N MET A 12 -1.28 -1.70 9.48
CA MET A 12 -1.41 -3.16 9.49
C MET A 12 -0.16 -3.87 10.02
N SER A 13 1.05 -3.44 9.63
CA SER A 13 2.30 -4.10 10.05
C SER A 13 2.63 -3.88 11.52
N GLY A 14 2.54 -2.63 11.99
CA GLY A 14 2.79 -2.29 13.40
C GLY A 14 1.82 -3.03 14.33
N LEU A 15 0.52 -2.99 14.03
CA LEU A 15 -0.48 -3.69 14.84
C LEU A 15 -0.32 -5.20 14.80
N ARG A 16 0.00 -5.79 13.64
CA ARG A 16 0.26 -7.23 13.55
C ARG A 16 1.43 -7.64 14.46
N THR A 17 2.48 -6.82 14.52
CA THR A 17 3.60 -7.06 15.45
C THR A 17 3.13 -7.05 16.91
N ILE A 18 2.25 -6.10 17.27
CA ILE A 18 1.72 -6.03 18.64
C ILE A 18 0.78 -7.21 18.94
N GLU A 19 -0.07 -7.63 18.01
CA GLU A 19 -0.90 -8.83 18.17
C GLU A 19 -0.04 -10.06 18.44
N ASP A 20 0.95 -10.34 17.57
CA ASP A 20 1.85 -11.48 17.71
C ASP A 20 2.69 -11.40 19.00
N LEU A 21 3.12 -10.18 19.41
CA LEU A 21 3.82 -9.95 20.68
C LEU A 21 2.96 -10.28 21.89
N LEU A 22 1.69 -9.84 21.90
CA LEU A 22 0.76 -10.09 22.99
C LEU A 22 0.39 -11.58 23.11
N GLU A 23 0.41 -12.33 22.00
CA GLU A 23 0.25 -13.79 22.02
C GLU A 23 1.44 -14.49 22.71
N ILE A 24 2.66 -13.94 22.55
CA ILE A 24 3.88 -14.50 23.15
C ILE A 24 4.02 -14.08 24.61
N ASP A 25 3.90 -12.78 24.91
CA ASP A 25 4.01 -12.22 26.26
C ASP A 25 3.20 -10.94 26.43
N LYS A 26 2.01 -11.06 27.03
CA LYS A 26 1.10 -9.92 27.30
C LYS A 26 1.63 -8.91 28.31
N ASN A 27 2.63 -9.30 29.10
CA ASN A 27 3.09 -8.50 30.23
C ASN A 27 4.45 -7.84 30.02
N LYS A 28 5.09 -8.08 28.88
CA LYS A 28 6.45 -7.61 28.58
C LYS A 28 6.56 -6.08 28.59
N TYR A 29 5.62 -5.41 27.92
CA TYR A 29 5.68 -3.96 27.70
C TYR A 29 4.46 -3.21 28.24
N ASP A 30 4.69 -1.92 28.54
CA ASP A 30 3.66 -0.88 28.55
C ASP A 30 3.65 -0.24 27.16
N ILE A 31 2.54 -0.39 26.43
CA ILE A 31 2.49 -0.11 24.98
C ILE A 31 1.73 1.19 24.72
N THR A 32 2.39 2.14 24.03
CA THR A 32 1.76 3.36 23.52
C THR A 32 1.90 3.41 21.99
N ILE A 33 0.79 3.69 21.30
CA ILE A 33 0.73 3.74 19.83
C ILE A 33 0.30 5.14 19.39
N TYR A 34 1.03 5.71 18.44
CA TYR A 34 0.70 6.98 17.80
C TYR A 34 0.30 6.76 16.34
N GLY A 35 -0.92 7.15 15.98
CA GLY A 35 -1.46 7.08 14.62
C GLY A 35 -1.71 8.46 14.02
N GLU A 36 -1.19 8.74 12.82
CA GLU A 36 -1.45 9.97 12.08
C GLU A 36 -2.93 10.08 11.67
N GLU A 37 -3.57 8.97 11.29
CA GLU A 37 -4.98 8.95 10.94
C GLU A 37 -5.88 8.93 12.20
N ALA A 38 -7.04 9.59 12.11
CA ALA A 38 -8.02 9.67 13.20
C ALA A 38 -8.82 8.37 13.43
N HIS A 39 -8.40 7.28 12.82
CA HIS A 39 -9.08 5.98 12.83
C HIS A 39 -8.31 4.94 13.65
N VAL A 40 -9.04 3.93 14.13
CA VAL A 40 -8.46 2.69 14.62
C VAL A 40 -7.83 1.90 13.45
N ASN A 41 -7.11 0.82 13.73
CA ASN A 41 -6.49 -0.01 12.71
C ASN A 41 -7.54 -0.62 11.76
N TYR A 42 -7.32 -0.45 10.47
CA TYR A 42 -8.18 -0.98 9.42
C TYR A 42 -7.38 -1.63 8.28
N ASN A 43 -8.04 -2.51 7.55
CA ASN A 43 -7.46 -3.21 6.42
C ASN A 43 -7.44 -2.33 5.17
N ARG A 44 -6.28 -1.67 4.89
CA ARG A 44 -6.11 -0.77 3.74
C ARG A 44 -6.32 -1.45 2.40
N ILE A 45 -6.05 -2.75 2.31
CA ILE A 45 -6.24 -3.48 1.05
C ILE A 45 -7.73 -3.62 0.67
N MET A 46 -8.64 -3.27 1.58
CA MET A 46 -10.09 -3.29 1.35
C MET A 46 -10.66 -1.92 0.95
N LEU A 47 -9.83 -0.88 0.82
CA LEU A 47 -10.29 0.45 0.41
C LEU A 47 -10.95 0.46 -0.97
N SER A 48 -10.53 -0.41 -1.88
CA SER A 48 -11.18 -0.60 -3.19
C SER A 48 -12.63 -1.06 -3.08
N TYR A 49 -12.96 -1.92 -2.10
CA TYR A 49 -14.34 -2.35 -1.84
C TYR A 49 -15.20 -1.24 -1.21
N ILE A 50 -14.59 -0.32 -0.45
CA ILE A 50 -15.31 0.87 0.04
C ILE A 50 -15.60 1.80 -1.13
N LEU A 51 -14.61 2.04 -2.00
CA LEU A 51 -14.77 2.89 -3.17
C LEU A 51 -15.83 2.33 -4.14
N SER A 52 -15.91 1.02 -4.33
CA SER A 52 -16.94 0.38 -5.15
C SER A 52 -18.31 0.22 -4.44
N GLN A 53 -18.43 0.66 -3.18
CA GLN A 53 -19.62 0.51 -2.32
C GLN A 53 -20.02 -0.95 -2.02
N GLU A 54 -19.09 -1.88 -2.15
CA GLU A 54 -19.30 -3.30 -1.83
C GLU A 54 -19.12 -3.59 -0.33
N LYS A 55 -18.42 -2.68 0.39
CA LYS A 55 -18.22 -2.73 1.84
C LYS A 55 -18.30 -1.34 2.46
N THR A 56 -18.66 -1.30 3.73
CA THR A 56 -18.55 -0.11 4.57
C THR A 56 -17.15 0.02 5.16
N PHE A 57 -16.81 1.18 5.73
CA PHE A 57 -15.55 1.33 6.45
C PHE A 57 -15.49 0.43 7.68
N GLU A 58 -16.61 0.27 8.38
CA GLU A 58 -16.70 -0.60 9.56
C GLU A 58 -16.32 -2.04 9.26
N ASP A 59 -16.68 -2.56 8.08
CA ASP A 59 -16.32 -3.92 7.64
C ASP A 59 -14.80 -4.09 7.42
N THR A 60 -14.04 -3.02 7.40
CA THR A 60 -12.58 -3.04 7.19
C THR A 60 -11.79 -2.93 8.48
N ILE A 61 -12.41 -2.58 9.59
CA ILE A 61 -11.74 -2.44 10.88
C ILE A 61 -11.19 -3.81 11.33
N ILE A 62 -9.90 -3.85 11.65
CA ILE A 62 -9.23 -5.05 12.16
C ILE A 62 -9.31 -5.04 13.70
N ASN A 63 -8.89 -3.94 14.31
CA ASN A 63 -8.87 -3.80 15.77
C ASN A 63 -9.77 -2.64 16.18
N HIS A 64 -10.93 -2.96 16.77
CA HIS A 64 -11.83 -1.96 17.34
C HIS A 64 -11.22 -1.29 18.57
N GLN A 65 -11.74 -0.13 18.95
CA GLN A 65 -11.28 0.62 20.14
C GLN A 65 -11.20 -0.26 21.39
N SER A 66 -12.18 -1.14 21.58
CA SER A 66 -12.24 -2.07 22.71
C SER A 66 -11.05 -3.05 22.78
N TRP A 67 -10.45 -3.40 21.63
CA TRP A 67 -9.29 -4.28 21.61
C TRP A 67 -8.07 -3.61 22.26
N TYR A 68 -7.83 -2.32 22.00
CA TYR A 68 -6.75 -1.55 22.64
C TYR A 68 -6.96 -1.46 24.16
N GLU A 69 -8.19 -1.18 24.59
CA GLU A 69 -8.57 -1.09 25.99
C GLU A 69 -8.40 -2.42 26.74
N GLN A 70 -8.83 -3.54 26.14
CA GLN A 70 -8.70 -4.88 26.71
C GLN A 70 -7.25 -5.34 26.84
N ASN A 71 -6.35 -4.81 26.00
CA ASN A 71 -4.94 -5.12 26.05
C ASN A 71 -4.11 -4.06 26.81
N ASN A 72 -4.75 -3.06 27.44
CA ASN A 72 -4.11 -1.94 28.13
C ASN A 72 -3.14 -1.15 27.26
N ILE A 73 -3.49 -0.96 25.99
CA ILE A 73 -2.70 -0.19 25.01
C ILE A 73 -3.21 1.25 24.98
N THR A 74 -2.31 2.21 25.18
CA THR A 74 -2.63 3.63 24.98
C THR A 74 -2.53 3.97 23.49
N LEU A 75 -3.67 4.36 22.87
CA LEU A 75 -3.75 4.75 21.48
C LEU A 75 -3.99 6.26 21.32
N HIS A 76 -3.07 6.96 20.66
CA HIS A 76 -3.23 8.35 20.23
C HIS A 76 -3.55 8.37 18.72
N LYS A 77 -4.84 8.58 18.38
CA LYS A 77 -5.34 8.69 17.00
C LYS A 77 -5.29 10.16 16.56
N GLY A 78 -4.94 10.39 15.30
CA GLY A 78 -4.83 11.73 14.73
C GLY A 78 -3.71 12.56 15.38
N ASP A 79 -2.68 11.91 15.91
CA ASP A 79 -1.55 12.56 16.57
C ASP A 79 -0.24 12.04 15.96
N LYS A 80 0.23 12.74 14.94
CA LYS A 80 1.44 12.38 14.19
C LYS A 80 2.69 12.60 15.02
N VAL A 81 3.60 11.63 15.06
CA VAL A 81 4.94 11.82 15.61
C VAL A 81 5.77 12.62 14.61
N VAL A 82 6.41 13.71 15.09
CA VAL A 82 7.16 14.65 14.26
C VAL A 82 8.66 14.61 14.51
N SER A 83 9.12 14.07 15.64
CA SER A 83 10.53 13.89 15.92
C SER A 83 10.82 12.74 16.86
N ILE A 84 12.04 12.18 16.74
CA ILE A 84 12.62 11.18 17.61
C ILE A 84 13.93 11.78 18.14
N ASN A 85 14.14 11.73 19.46
CA ASN A 85 15.43 12.01 20.11
C ASN A 85 16.01 10.68 20.61
N LYS A 86 17.06 10.19 19.96
CA LYS A 86 17.71 8.91 20.30
C LYS A 86 18.45 8.97 21.64
N GLU A 87 19.08 10.11 21.93
CA GLU A 87 19.92 10.29 23.14
C GLU A 87 19.06 10.24 24.41
N ASP A 88 17.96 10.99 24.41
CA ASP A 88 17.00 11.04 25.52
C ASP A 88 15.96 9.91 25.48
N LYS A 89 15.97 9.10 24.43
CA LYS A 89 14.97 8.06 24.13
C LYS A 89 13.53 8.59 24.26
N THR A 90 13.22 9.65 23.52
CA THR A 90 11.90 10.26 23.51
C THR A 90 11.39 10.49 22.08
N ILE A 91 10.07 10.48 21.93
CA ILE A 91 9.41 10.99 20.72
C ILE A 91 8.64 12.27 21.06
N LYS A 92 8.36 13.09 20.05
CA LYS A 92 7.46 14.23 20.16
C LYS A 92 6.39 14.14 19.07
N SER A 93 5.12 14.34 19.46
CA SER A 93 4.00 14.38 18.55
C SER A 93 3.64 15.81 18.13
N GLU A 94 2.80 15.93 17.09
CA GLU A 94 2.29 17.21 16.56
C GLU A 94 1.45 17.96 17.59
N SER A 95 0.72 17.24 18.45
CA SER A 95 0.00 17.85 19.58
C SER A 95 0.91 18.40 20.69
N GLY A 96 2.22 18.22 20.57
CA GLY A 96 3.23 18.69 21.55
C GLY A 96 3.50 17.70 22.69
N LYS A 97 2.90 16.52 22.69
CA LYS A 97 3.19 15.46 23.68
C LYS A 97 4.61 14.94 23.47
N THR A 98 5.29 14.67 24.59
CA THR A 98 6.58 13.97 24.60
C THR A 98 6.41 12.66 25.36
N GLU A 99 6.83 11.53 24.76
CA GLU A 99 6.76 10.21 25.35
C GLU A 99 8.15 9.55 25.36
N SER A 100 8.53 8.94 26.49
CA SER A 100 9.79 8.20 26.60
C SER A 100 9.59 6.75 26.23
N TYR A 101 10.63 6.09 25.70
CA TYR A 101 10.61 4.69 25.33
C TYR A 101 11.84 3.93 25.81
N ASP A 102 11.70 2.65 26.12
CA ASP A 102 12.80 1.70 26.22
C ASP A 102 13.07 1.05 24.86
N LYS A 103 11.98 0.76 24.12
CA LYS A 103 11.99 0.29 22.73
C LYS A 103 11.05 1.13 21.87
N LEU A 104 11.48 1.43 20.65
CA LEU A 104 10.71 2.18 19.66
C LEU A 104 10.50 1.35 18.41
N LEU A 105 9.26 1.27 17.94
CA LEU A 105 8.91 0.65 16.66
C LEU A 105 8.43 1.70 15.66
N ILE A 106 9.16 1.89 14.57
CA ILE A 106 8.77 2.75 13.44
C ILE A 106 7.98 1.90 12.44
N ALA A 107 6.69 2.18 12.29
CA ALA A 107 5.76 1.53 11.37
C ALA A 107 4.99 2.56 10.54
N THR A 108 5.69 3.59 10.08
CA THR A 108 5.14 4.78 9.39
C THR A 108 4.65 4.50 7.96
N GLY A 109 4.94 3.31 7.43
CA GLY A 109 4.49 2.90 6.10
C GLY A 109 5.04 3.77 4.97
N SER A 110 4.18 4.10 4.01
CA SER A 110 4.56 4.85 2.81
C SER A 110 3.50 5.89 2.44
N THR A 111 3.91 6.86 1.64
CA THR A 111 3.05 7.89 1.03
C THR A 111 2.86 7.58 -0.45
N ALA A 112 1.67 7.89 -1.01
CA ALA A 112 1.43 7.75 -2.44
C ALA A 112 2.34 8.71 -3.24
N PHE A 113 2.88 8.21 -4.35
CA PHE A 113 3.67 9.03 -5.26
C PHE A 113 2.75 9.73 -6.27
N ILE A 114 2.72 11.05 -6.24
CA ILE A 114 2.09 11.89 -7.26
C ILE A 114 3.21 12.53 -8.08
N PRO A 115 3.33 12.19 -9.38
CA PRO A 115 4.32 12.81 -10.27
C PRO A 115 4.14 14.33 -10.33
N LYS A 116 5.25 15.06 -10.39
CA LYS A 116 5.23 16.52 -10.61
C LYS A 116 4.75 16.82 -12.04
N THR A 117 3.44 16.90 -12.22
CA THR A 117 2.79 17.26 -13.47
C THR A 117 2.17 18.65 -13.30
N LYS A 118 2.15 19.47 -14.34
CA LYS A 118 1.51 20.79 -14.27
C LYS A 118 0.05 20.63 -13.85
N GLY A 119 -0.38 21.31 -12.78
CA GLY A 119 -1.71 21.21 -12.18
C GLY A 119 -1.92 20.02 -11.26
N SER A 120 -0.85 19.27 -10.88
CA SER A 120 -0.97 18.17 -9.89
C SER A 120 -1.25 18.64 -8.46
N ASP A 121 -1.28 19.94 -8.23
CA ASP A 121 -1.59 20.64 -6.99
C ASP A 121 -3.03 21.20 -6.96
N LEU A 122 -3.80 21.05 -8.03
CA LEU A 122 -5.20 21.48 -8.08
C LEU A 122 -6.08 20.64 -7.15
N GLU A 123 -7.16 21.25 -6.64
CA GLU A 123 -8.21 20.52 -5.92
C GLU A 123 -8.80 19.41 -6.80
N ASN A 124 -9.13 18.26 -6.21
CA ASN A 124 -9.58 17.01 -6.88
C ASN A 124 -8.48 16.27 -7.67
N VAL A 125 -7.22 16.62 -7.47
CA VAL A 125 -6.11 15.72 -7.76
C VAL A 125 -5.82 14.93 -6.50
N ILE A 126 -6.17 13.66 -6.48
CA ILE A 126 -6.23 12.83 -5.26
C ILE A 126 -5.37 11.58 -5.46
N ALA A 127 -4.68 11.13 -4.43
CA ALA A 127 -4.09 9.80 -4.39
C ALA A 127 -5.15 8.74 -4.01
N PHE A 128 -4.85 7.47 -4.22
CA PHE A 128 -5.68 6.38 -3.70
C PHE A 128 -4.89 5.55 -2.69
N ARG A 129 -4.96 5.93 -1.40
CA ARG A 129 -4.11 5.34 -0.37
C ARG A 129 -4.77 5.21 1.01
N THR A 130 -5.59 6.18 1.41
CA THR A 130 -6.16 6.28 2.75
C THR A 130 -7.68 6.29 2.70
N LYS A 131 -8.33 6.13 3.86
CA LYS A 131 -9.79 6.31 4.01
C LYS A 131 -10.20 7.72 3.59
N THR A 132 -9.41 8.73 3.96
CA THR A 132 -9.66 10.13 3.59
C THR A 132 -9.63 10.33 2.07
N ASP A 133 -8.70 9.66 1.38
CA ASP A 133 -8.66 9.71 -0.09
C ASP A 133 -9.93 9.12 -0.70
N VAL A 134 -10.39 7.97 -0.18
CA VAL A 134 -11.64 7.33 -0.65
C VAL A 134 -12.84 8.25 -0.46
N ASP A 135 -12.96 8.90 0.70
CA ASP A 135 -14.04 9.85 0.96
C ASP A 135 -13.99 11.06 0.02
N ALA A 136 -12.79 11.60 -0.19
CA ALA A 136 -12.58 12.70 -1.13
C ALA A 136 -12.96 12.30 -2.56
N ILE A 137 -12.55 11.11 -3.02
CA ILE A 137 -12.94 10.59 -4.34
C ILE A 137 -14.47 10.47 -4.44
N ILE A 138 -15.12 9.83 -3.48
CA ILE A 138 -16.59 9.64 -3.49
C ILE A 138 -17.32 10.99 -3.49
N SER A 139 -16.88 11.96 -2.69
CA SER A 139 -17.50 13.29 -2.62
C SER A 139 -17.35 14.09 -3.91
N THR A 140 -16.31 13.80 -4.70
CA THR A 140 -15.98 14.54 -5.93
C THR A 140 -16.66 13.97 -7.17
N ILE A 141 -17.06 12.69 -7.16
CA ILE A 141 -17.68 12.01 -8.31
C ILE A 141 -18.92 12.77 -8.80
N ARG A 142 -18.96 13.06 -10.13
CA ARG A 142 -20.09 13.69 -10.83
C ARG A 142 -20.39 12.93 -12.09
N LYS A 143 -21.67 12.56 -12.31
CA LYS A 143 -22.09 11.70 -13.43
C LYS A 143 -21.88 12.34 -14.81
N GLU A 144 -21.86 13.66 -14.87
CA GLU A 144 -21.71 14.45 -16.09
C GLU A 144 -20.26 14.61 -16.54
N LYS A 145 -19.31 14.19 -15.73
CA LYS A 145 -17.87 14.37 -15.98
C LYS A 145 -17.15 13.02 -16.07
N ILE A 146 -15.96 13.07 -16.61
CA ILE A 146 -15.04 11.92 -16.70
C ILE A 146 -14.11 11.94 -15.49
N ALA A 147 -13.86 10.79 -14.90
CA ALA A 147 -12.77 10.59 -13.95
C ALA A 147 -11.54 10.03 -14.69
N VAL A 148 -10.37 10.56 -14.39
CA VAL A 148 -9.10 10.08 -14.93
C VAL A 148 -8.32 9.38 -13.83
N VAL A 149 -7.96 8.12 -14.04
CA VAL A 149 -7.11 7.34 -13.12
C VAL A 149 -5.74 7.11 -13.76
N VAL A 150 -4.67 7.44 -13.06
CA VAL A 150 -3.30 7.35 -13.54
C VAL A 150 -2.58 6.18 -12.87
N GLY A 151 -2.21 5.18 -13.67
CA GLY A 151 -1.50 3.99 -13.20
C GLY A 151 -2.23 2.70 -13.54
N GLY A 152 -1.61 1.81 -14.30
CA GLY A 152 -2.14 0.51 -14.73
C GLY A 152 -1.73 -0.66 -13.82
N GLY A 153 -1.32 -0.38 -12.57
CA GLY A 153 -1.04 -1.38 -11.55
C GLY A 153 -2.30 -1.78 -10.77
N LEU A 154 -2.14 -2.66 -9.76
CA LEU A 154 -3.25 -3.19 -8.95
C LEU A 154 -4.17 -2.09 -8.41
N LEU A 155 -3.62 -1.12 -7.67
CA LEU A 155 -4.40 -0.05 -7.06
C LEU A 155 -5.09 0.86 -8.09
N GLY A 156 -4.45 1.11 -9.24
CA GLY A 156 -5.05 1.93 -10.30
C GLY A 156 -6.25 1.24 -10.95
N LEU A 157 -6.17 -0.06 -11.22
CA LEU A 157 -7.28 -0.84 -11.74
C LEU A 157 -8.42 -0.95 -10.73
N GLU A 158 -8.09 -1.17 -9.46
CA GLU A 158 -9.06 -1.22 -8.36
C GLU A 158 -9.77 0.14 -8.18
N ALA A 159 -9.02 1.26 -8.26
CA ALA A 159 -9.59 2.60 -8.21
C ALA A 159 -10.49 2.89 -9.41
N ALA A 160 -10.03 2.57 -10.63
CA ALA A 160 -10.81 2.77 -11.85
C ALA A 160 -12.12 1.97 -11.82
N TYR A 161 -12.05 0.70 -11.40
CA TYR A 161 -13.23 -0.14 -11.21
C TYR A 161 -14.18 0.45 -10.15
N GLY A 162 -13.63 0.82 -8.99
CA GLY A 162 -14.44 1.41 -7.92
C GLY A 162 -15.19 2.66 -8.36
N ILE A 163 -14.53 3.57 -9.09
CA ILE A 163 -15.15 4.78 -9.64
C ILE A 163 -16.19 4.42 -10.70
N ALA A 164 -15.88 3.52 -11.62
CA ALA A 164 -16.81 3.10 -12.68
C ALA A 164 -18.09 2.48 -12.12
N LYS A 165 -18.05 1.81 -10.97
CA LYS A 165 -19.24 1.24 -10.27
C LYS A 165 -20.26 2.32 -9.87
N HIS A 166 -19.85 3.58 -9.75
CA HIS A 166 -20.77 4.71 -9.54
C HIS A 166 -21.46 5.18 -10.83
N GLY A 167 -21.26 4.49 -11.97
CA GLY A 167 -21.79 4.87 -13.27
C GLY A 167 -21.05 6.04 -13.92
N ILE A 168 -19.80 6.26 -13.55
CA ILE A 168 -18.94 7.33 -14.05
C ILE A 168 -18.10 6.82 -15.20
N LYS A 169 -18.07 7.55 -16.32
CA LYS A 169 -17.09 7.27 -17.38
C LYS A 169 -15.68 7.46 -16.83
N THR A 170 -14.89 6.41 -16.84
CA THR A 170 -13.57 6.38 -16.25
C THR A 170 -12.51 6.12 -17.32
N ILE A 171 -11.49 6.97 -17.40
CA ILE A 171 -10.33 6.77 -18.27
C ILE A 171 -9.14 6.36 -17.40
N LEU A 172 -8.60 5.16 -17.64
CA LEU A 172 -7.35 4.73 -17.02
C LEU A 172 -6.20 5.01 -17.97
N VAL A 173 -5.23 5.81 -17.50
CA VAL A 173 -4.04 6.21 -18.25
C VAL A 173 -2.83 5.42 -17.74
N HIS A 174 -2.06 4.83 -18.66
CA HIS A 174 -0.85 4.10 -18.30
C HIS A 174 0.28 4.32 -19.29
N ARG A 175 1.49 4.53 -18.76
CA ARG A 175 2.69 4.82 -19.58
C ARG A 175 3.19 3.64 -20.40
N SER A 176 2.88 2.42 -20.01
CA SER A 176 3.31 1.19 -20.68
C SER A 176 2.21 0.65 -21.62
N GLU A 177 2.60 -0.24 -22.50
CA GLU A 177 1.69 -0.87 -23.48
C GLU A 177 0.74 -1.91 -22.89
N SER A 178 0.98 -2.38 -21.65
CA SER A 178 0.17 -3.39 -20.96
C SER A 178 -0.05 -3.01 -19.52
N ILE A 179 -1.26 -3.27 -19.03
CA ILE A 179 -1.61 -3.17 -17.62
C ILE A 179 -1.01 -4.34 -16.83
N LEU A 180 -0.82 -4.16 -15.51
CA LEU A 180 -0.25 -5.15 -14.60
C LEU A 180 1.05 -5.79 -15.09
N SER A 181 1.90 -5.05 -15.80
CA SER A 181 3.17 -5.55 -16.34
C SER A 181 4.16 -6.10 -15.29
N GLN A 182 3.85 -5.93 -14.01
CA GLN A 182 4.56 -6.53 -12.87
C GLN A 182 3.90 -7.83 -12.36
N GLN A 183 2.79 -8.27 -12.94
CA GLN A 183 2.00 -9.45 -12.54
C GLN A 183 1.56 -10.32 -13.71
N LEU A 184 1.49 -9.77 -14.92
CA LEU A 184 1.01 -10.42 -16.12
C LEU A 184 1.94 -10.19 -17.31
N ASP A 185 1.97 -11.14 -18.21
CA ASP A 185 2.48 -10.91 -19.57
C ASP A 185 1.45 -10.15 -20.43
N SER A 186 1.84 -9.83 -21.67
CA SER A 186 0.99 -9.04 -22.57
C SER A 186 -0.34 -9.74 -22.90
N THR A 187 -0.38 -11.08 -22.95
CA THR A 187 -1.59 -11.85 -23.25
C THR A 187 -2.58 -11.76 -22.12
N GLY A 188 -2.14 -12.04 -20.89
CA GLY A 188 -2.97 -11.89 -19.68
C GLY A 188 -3.43 -10.45 -19.48
N GLY A 189 -2.54 -9.47 -19.71
CA GLY A 189 -2.87 -8.03 -19.62
C GLY A 189 -3.97 -7.61 -20.59
N LYS A 190 -3.93 -8.04 -21.87
CA LYS A 190 -4.96 -7.75 -22.87
C LYS A 190 -6.31 -8.40 -22.53
N LEU A 191 -6.29 -9.63 -22.03
CA LEU A 191 -7.52 -10.33 -21.62
C LEU A 191 -8.18 -9.62 -20.42
N LEU A 192 -7.39 -9.22 -19.44
CA LEU A 192 -7.85 -8.45 -18.29
C LEU A 192 -8.42 -7.10 -18.73
N GLN A 193 -7.72 -6.35 -19.59
CA GLN A 193 -8.20 -5.08 -20.12
C GLN A 193 -9.59 -5.24 -20.75
N LYS A 194 -9.77 -6.20 -21.67
CA LYS A 194 -11.06 -6.50 -22.32
C LYS A 194 -12.17 -6.84 -21.31
N ASN A 195 -11.83 -7.50 -20.21
CA ASN A 195 -12.79 -7.76 -19.15
C ASN A 195 -13.17 -6.49 -18.37
N LEU A 196 -12.23 -5.59 -18.11
CA LEU A 196 -12.47 -4.35 -17.39
C LEU A 196 -13.19 -3.29 -18.22
N GLU A 197 -13.02 -3.28 -19.54
CA GLU A 197 -13.76 -2.42 -20.47
C GLU A 197 -15.28 -2.61 -20.37
N LYS A 198 -15.75 -3.82 -20.00
CA LYS A 198 -17.19 -4.12 -19.78
C LYS A 198 -17.79 -3.30 -18.63
N TYR A 199 -16.98 -2.78 -17.71
CA TYR A 199 -17.41 -1.93 -16.60
C TYR A 199 -17.40 -0.43 -16.95
N GLY A 200 -17.15 -0.06 -18.22
CA GLY A 200 -17.11 1.34 -18.67
C GLY A 200 -15.77 2.04 -18.44
N ILE A 201 -14.71 1.27 -18.28
CA ILE A 201 -13.34 1.79 -18.17
C ILE A 201 -12.73 1.87 -19.57
N GLU A 202 -12.31 3.06 -19.98
CA GLU A 202 -11.55 3.31 -21.21
C GLU A 202 -10.06 3.29 -20.87
N PHE A 203 -9.26 2.55 -21.65
CA PHE A 203 -7.81 2.46 -21.41
C PHE A 203 -7.05 3.34 -22.43
N LYS A 204 -6.20 4.22 -21.91
CA LYS A 204 -5.19 4.96 -22.65
C LYS A 204 -3.82 4.46 -22.24
N LEU A 205 -3.28 3.54 -23.05
CA LEU A 205 -1.96 2.95 -22.85
C LEU A 205 -0.89 3.73 -23.66
N ASN A 206 0.39 3.53 -23.35
CA ASN A 206 1.53 4.25 -23.95
C ASN A 206 1.40 5.78 -23.85
N THR A 207 0.70 6.27 -22.85
CA THR A 207 0.46 7.70 -22.67
C THR A 207 0.49 8.10 -21.19
N THR A 208 0.66 9.40 -20.94
CA THR A 208 0.64 9.98 -19.60
C THR A 208 -0.12 11.29 -19.62
N ILE A 209 -0.36 11.87 -18.44
CA ILE A 209 -0.88 13.24 -18.34
C ILE A 209 0.26 14.21 -18.71
N LYS A 210 -0.04 15.13 -19.62
CA LYS A 210 0.82 16.28 -19.97
C LYS A 210 0.53 17.46 -19.03
N GLU A 211 -0.74 17.77 -18.84
CA GLU A 211 -1.21 18.90 -18.02
C GLU A 211 -2.60 18.63 -17.46
N ILE A 212 -2.82 19.10 -16.22
CA ILE A 212 -4.13 19.23 -15.58
C ILE A 212 -4.41 20.72 -15.46
N SER A 213 -5.59 21.18 -15.85
CA SER A 213 -5.94 22.60 -15.84
C SER A 213 -7.32 22.84 -15.24
N GLY A 214 -7.51 24.07 -14.72
CA GLY A 214 -8.73 24.56 -14.11
C GLY A 214 -8.45 25.79 -13.24
N ASP A 215 -9.48 26.42 -12.76
CA ASP A 215 -9.38 27.58 -11.86
C ASP A 215 -9.41 27.12 -10.38
N GLY A 216 -8.23 26.70 -9.88
CA GLY A 216 -8.06 26.16 -8.52
C GLY A 216 -8.51 24.70 -8.35
N ILE A 217 -9.36 24.19 -9.23
CA ILE A 217 -9.94 22.84 -9.21
C ILE A 217 -9.78 22.18 -10.58
N VAL A 218 -9.74 20.85 -10.64
CA VAL A 218 -9.63 20.12 -11.91
C VAL A 218 -10.87 20.35 -12.80
N GLU A 219 -10.64 20.81 -14.02
CA GLU A 219 -11.68 20.98 -15.06
C GLU A 219 -11.34 20.24 -16.34
N LYS A 220 -10.07 20.07 -16.67
CA LYS A 220 -9.60 19.48 -17.92
C LYS A 220 -8.27 18.77 -17.73
N VAL A 221 -8.10 17.66 -18.46
CA VAL A 221 -6.85 16.89 -18.53
C VAL A 221 -6.40 16.78 -19.98
N GLU A 222 -5.17 17.15 -20.25
CA GLU A 222 -4.48 16.96 -21.54
C GLU A 222 -3.48 15.81 -21.41
N PHE A 223 -3.53 14.86 -22.34
CA PHE A 223 -2.61 13.74 -22.41
C PHE A 223 -1.46 14.02 -23.36
N THR A 224 -0.37 13.25 -23.25
CA THR A 224 0.82 13.41 -24.11
C THR A 224 0.56 13.07 -25.57
N ASP A 225 -0.52 12.38 -25.90
CA ASP A 225 -1.00 12.14 -27.28
C ASP A 225 -1.79 13.33 -27.87
N GLY A 226 -1.93 14.42 -27.14
CA GLY A 226 -2.63 15.63 -27.54
C GLY A 226 -4.16 15.60 -27.31
N VAL A 227 -4.72 14.47 -26.87
CA VAL A 227 -6.16 14.38 -26.55
C VAL A 227 -6.44 15.15 -25.25
N CYS A 228 -7.54 15.88 -25.24
CA CYS A 228 -8.03 16.60 -24.08
C CYS A 228 -9.40 16.07 -23.66
N VAL A 229 -9.64 15.97 -22.37
CA VAL A 229 -10.94 15.57 -21.79
C VAL A 229 -11.37 16.54 -20.69
N GLU A 230 -12.65 16.83 -20.61
CA GLU A 230 -13.23 17.47 -19.44
C GLU A 230 -13.27 16.44 -18.29
N SER A 231 -12.70 16.82 -17.16
CA SER A 231 -12.63 15.96 -15.98
C SER A 231 -12.77 16.82 -14.72
N ASN A 232 -13.40 16.31 -13.70
CA ASN A 232 -13.43 16.95 -12.39
C ASN A 232 -12.69 16.16 -11.30
N LEU A 233 -12.04 15.05 -11.69
CA LEU A 233 -11.34 14.16 -10.77
C LEU A 233 -10.14 13.51 -11.47
N VAL A 234 -8.97 13.65 -10.88
CA VAL A 234 -7.76 12.90 -11.28
C VAL A 234 -7.28 12.09 -10.08
N VAL A 235 -7.19 10.77 -10.23
CA VAL A 235 -6.71 9.86 -9.18
C VAL A 235 -5.36 9.28 -9.56
N PHE A 236 -4.34 9.55 -8.74
CA PHE A 236 -3.01 8.96 -8.93
C PHE A 236 -2.84 7.67 -8.13
N ALA A 237 -2.51 6.60 -8.83
CA ALA A 237 -2.12 5.29 -8.28
C ALA A 237 -0.81 4.81 -8.94
N THR A 238 0.22 5.67 -8.90
CA THR A 238 1.48 5.55 -9.64
C THR A 238 2.64 4.97 -8.82
N GLY A 239 2.35 4.43 -7.65
CA GLY A 239 3.32 3.85 -6.73
C GLY A 239 3.37 4.55 -5.38
N ILE A 240 4.32 4.15 -4.57
CA ILE A 240 4.50 4.61 -3.19
C ILE A 240 5.95 5.02 -2.93
N ILE A 241 6.14 5.88 -1.92
CA ILE A 241 7.45 6.28 -1.39
C ILE A 241 7.48 5.90 0.08
N PRO A 242 8.47 5.10 0.55
CA PRO A 242 8.66 4.80 1.96
C PRO A 242 8.81 6.06 2.81
N ASN A 243 8.16 6.11 3.96
CA ASN A 243 8.23 7.24 4.89
C ASN A 243 9.50 7.16 5.74
N THR A 244 10.59 7.72 5.26
CA THR A 244 11.92 7.71 5.91
C THR A 244 12.26 8.97 6.68
N ASN A 245 11.56 10.09 6.45
CA ASN A 245 11.92 11.41 6.96
C ASN A 245 12.14 11.43 8.48
N LEU A 246 11.26 10.75 9.24
CA LEU A 246 11.37 10.70 10.71
C LEU A 246 12.68 10.00 11.15
N ALA A 247 13.02 8.89 10.49
CA ALA A 247 14.24 8.14 10.73
C ALA A 247 15.50 8.92 10.28
N THR A 248 15.44 9.53 9.11
CA THR A 248 16.53 10.36 8.57
C THR A 248 16.84 11.55 9.49
N ASN A 249 15.80 12.24 9.98
CA ASN A 249 15.95 13.38 10.90
C ASN A 249 16.48 12.94 12.27
N ALA A 250 16.27 11.69 12.66
CA ALA A 250 16.85 11.07 13.85
C ALA A 250 18.22 10.43 13.57
N GLU A 251 18.82 10.68 12.41
CA GLU A 251 20.12 10.14 12.00
C GLU A 251 20.20 8.60 12.05
N LEU A 252 19.10 7.93 11.76
CA LEU A 252 19.10 6.49 11.49
C LEU A 252 19.52 6.25 10.03
N SER A 253 20.11 5.09 9.77
CA SER A 253 20.55 4.73 8.43
C SER A 253 19.33 4.53 7.50
N THR A 254 19.30 5.27 6.39
CA THR A 254 18.22 5.22 5.40
C THR A 254 18.79 5.19 3.97
N ASN A 255 18.06 4.59 3.04
CA ASN A 255 18.29 4.64 1.59
C ASN A 255 16.94 4.81 0.89
N LYS A 256 16.44 3.83 0.14
CA LYS A 256 15.04 3.83 -0.37
C LYS A 256 14.03 3.70 0.76
N GLY A 257 14.40 2.99 1.83
CA GLY A 257 13.66 2.79 3.06
C GLY A 257 14.56 3.01 4.28
N ILE A 258 14.02 2.77 5.46
CA ILE A 258 14.78 2.69 6.71
C ILE A 258 15.56 1.37 6.68
N LEU A 259 16.90 1.41 6.75
CA LEU A 259 17.72 0.21 6.71
C LEU A 259 17.54 -0.61 7.99
N VAL A 260 17.23 -1.89 7.83
CA VAL A 260 17.10 -2.83 8.95
C VAL A 260 17.89 -4.11 8.69
N ASP A 261 18.32 -4.75 9.78
CA ASP A 261 18.93 -6.10 9.74
C ASP A 261 17.84 -7.19 9.65
N ASP A 262 18.27 -8.46 9.67
CA ASP A 262 17.36 -9.63 9.61
C ASP A 262 16.43 -9.72 10.83
N PHE A 263 16.71 -8.99 11.91
CA PHE A 263 15.88 -8.90 13.11
C PHE A 263 15.02 -7.62 13.15
N LEU A 264 14.92 -6.91 12.02
CA LEU A 264 14.14 -5.67 11.86
C LEU A 264 14.67 -4.51 12.75
N LYS A 265 15.92 -4.60 13.21
CA LYS A 265 16.58 -3.57 14.00
C LYS A 265 17.22 -2.53 13.07
N THR A 266 17.10 -1.26 13.41
CA THR A 266 17.74 -0.14 12.70
C THR A 266 19.22 0.00 13.11
N SER A 267 19.85 1.08 12.69
CA SER A 267 21.22 1.43 13.17
C SER A 267 21.29 1.82 14.65
N ASP A 268 20.17 1.82 15.38
CA ASP A 268 20.08 2.03 16.83
C ASP A 268 19.53 0.79 17.52
N ASP A 269 20.16 0.34 18.61
CA ASP A 269 19.82 -0.90 19.32
C ASP A 269 18.46 -0.87 20.03
N SER A 270 17.89 0.30 20.25
CA SER A 270 16.58 0.47 20.88
C SER A 270 15.45 0.74 19.89
N ILE A 271 15.79 0.92 18.58
CA ILE A 271 14.82 1.32 17.54
C ILE A 271 14.72 0.24 16.48
N PHE A 272 13.50 -0.20 16.24
CA PHE A 272 13.11 -1.17 15.20
C PHE A 272 12.25 -0.48 14.15
N ALA A 273 12.23 -1.02 12.95
CA ALA A 273 11.32 -0.55 11.91
C ALA A 273 10.71 -1.73 11.14
N ILE A 274 9.46 -1.55 10.67
CA ILE A 274 8.71 -2.61 9.98
C ILE A 274 7.76 -2.02 8.93
N GLY A 275 7.46 -2.81 7.94
CA GLY A 275 6.43 -2.47 6.96
C GLY A 275 6.98 -1.77 5.72
N GLU A 276 6.12 -0.99 5.05
CA GLU A 276 6.49 -0.35 3.79
C GLU A 276 7.52 0.78 3.93
N CYS A 277 7.85 1.19 5.16
CA CYS A 277 8.91 2.19 5.39
C CYS A 277 10.31 1.59 5.42
N VAL A 278 10.46 0.27 5.46
CA VAL A 278 11.77 -0.37 5.62
C VAL A 278 12.40 -0.80 4.30
N GLU A 279 13.73 -0.89 4.32
CA GLU A 279 14.54 -1.56 3.32
C GLU A 279 15.35 -2.65 4.00
N HIS A 280 15.17 -3.89 3.57
CA HIS A 280 15.87 -5.06 4.06
C HIS A 280 16.62 -5.73 2.90
N ASN A 281 17.93 -5.91 3.02
CA ASN A 281 18.80 -6.51 1.99
C ASN A 281 18.58 -5.89 0.59
N GLY A 282 18.45 -4.54 0.52
CA GLY A 282 18.25 -3.78 -0.73
C GLY A 282 16.82 -3.81 -1.29
N ASN A 283 15.89 -4.51 -0.62
CA ASN A 283 14.50 -4.65 -1.05
C ASN A 283 13.54 -3.84 -0.18
N THR A 284 12.54 -3.22 -0.81
CA THR A 284 11.39 -2.58 -0.17
C THR A 284 10.13 -3.40 -0.50
N TYR A 285 9.16 -3.44 0.41
CA TYR A 285 7.98 -4.29 0.27
C TYR A 285 6.70 -3.44 0.30
N GLY A 286 5.87 -3.58 -0.73
CA GLY A 286 4.58 -2.87 -0.85
C GLY A 286 3.35 -3.80 -0.77
N LEU A 287 3.51 -5.04 -0.30
CA LEU A 287 2.46 -6.04 -0.16
C LEU A 287 2.34 -6.48 1.29
N VAL A 288 1.13 -6.88 1.72
CA VAL A 288 0.85 -7.17 3.13
C VAL A 288 1.50 -8.46 3.62
N ALA A 289 1.59 -9.50 2.79
CA ALA A 289 2.15 -10.80 3.21
C ALA A 289 3.59 -10.68 3.76
N PRO A 290 4.54 -10.04 3.04
CA PRO A 290 5.88 -9.78 3.57
C PRO A 290 5.86 -9.02 4.91
N LEU A 291 4.96 -8.05 5.06
CA LEU A 291 4.90 -7.23 6.28
C LEU A 291 4.44 -8.06 7.49
N TYR A 292 3.58 -9.06 7.27
CA TYR A 292 3.14 -9.97 8.32
C TYR A 292 4.20 -11.03 8.67
N GLU A 293 5.04 -11.42 7.69
CA GLU A 293 6.22 -12.26 7.95
C GLU A 293 7.25 -11.51 8.79
N GLN A 294 7.53 -10.24 8.45
CA GLN A 294 8.34 -9.35 9.27
C GLN A 294 7.77 -9.20 10.69
N ALA A 295 6.45 -9.01 10.84
CA ALA A 295 5.77 -8.86 12.12
C ALA A 295 6.02 -10.06 13.06
N LYS A 296 5.93 -11.29 12.53
CA LYS A 296 6.19 -12.52 13.29
C LYS A 296 7.63 -12.60 13.81
N VAL A 297 8.59 -12.18 12.99
CA VAL A 297 10.00 -12.14 13.40
C VAL A 297 10.20 -11.09 14.49
N LEU A 298 9.73 -9.86 14.25
CA LEU A 298 9.91 -8.76 15.19
C LEU A 298 9.22 -9.01 16.53
N ALA A 299 8.03 -9.61 16.54
CA ALA A 299 7.34 -9.98 17.77
C ALA A 299 8.17 -10.93 18.65
N LYS A 300 8.85 -11.91 18.04
CA LYS A 300 9.77 -12.80 18.76
C LYS A 300 11.00 -12.05 19.30
N VAL A 301 11.57 -11.16 18.49
CA VAL A 301 12.72 -10.32 18.91
C VAL A 301 12.35 -9.46 20.11
N LEU A 302 11.21 -8.76 20.04
CA LEU A 302 10.71 -7.92 21.14
C LEU A 302 10.38 -8.72 22.41
N ALA A 303 9.99 -9.99 22.26
CA ALA A 303 9.71 -10.91 23.36
C ALA A 303 10.94 -11.66 23.87
N ASP A 304 12.16 -11.31 23.42
CA ASP A 304 13.42 -12.01 23.74
C ASP A 304 13.36 -13.54 23.42
N LYS A 305 12.66 -13.91 22.34
CA LYS A 305 12.59 -15.29 21.86
C LYS A 305 13.54 -15.52 20.69
N THR A 306 14.04 -16.73 20.58
CA THR A 306 14.88 -17.14 19.45
C THR A 306 14.11 -17.09 18.14
N THR A 307 14.74 -16.58 17.09
CA THR A 307 14.25 -16.56 15.72
C THR A 307 15.43 -16.61 14.75
N ASP A 308 15.21 -17.20 13.58
CA ASP A 308 16.22 -17.27 12.51
C ASP A 308 16.38 -15.94 11.76
N GLY A 309 15.50 -14.97 12.07
CA GLY A 309 15.45 -13.69 11.38
C GLY A 309 14.49 -13.67 10.18
N TYR A 310 14.42 -12.55 9.49
CA TYR A 310 13.65 -12.36 8.27
C TYR A 310 14.56 -12.53 7.05
N GLU A 311 14.32 -13.55 6.25
CA GLU A 311 15.16 -13.90 5.08
C GLU A 311 14.64 -13.26 3.77
N GLY A 312 13.56 -12.50 3.84
CA GLY A 312 12.83 -11.98 2.69
C GLY A 312 11.56 -12.79 2.40
N SER A 313 10.80 -12.38 1.39
CA SER A 313 9.49 -12.99 1.06
C SER A 313 9.35 -13.24 -0.43
N THR A 314 8.75 -14.37 -0.79
CA THR A 314 8.27 -14.59 -2.16
C THR A 314 7.01 -13.77 -2.38
N LEU A 315 7.05 -12.88 -3.38
CA LEU A 315 5.93 -12.00 -3.66
C LEU A 315 4.80 -12.74 -4.36
N SER A 316 3.59 -12.55 -3.87
CA SER A 316 2.35 -12.97 -4.54
C SER A 316 1.33 -11.85 -4.51
N THR A 317 0.54 -11.73 -5.56
CA THR A 317 -0.46 -10.68 -5.71
C THR A 317 -1.82 -11.25 -6.07
N ARG A 318 -2.87 -10.58 -5.59
CA ARG A 318 -4.26 -10.85 -6.00
C ARG A 318 -4.94 -9.52 -6.30
N LEU A 319 -5.58 -9.43 -7.46
CA LEU A 319 -6.39 -8.27 -7.83
C LEU A 319 -7.75 -8.32 -7.11
N LYS A 320 -8.19 -7.19 -6.56
CA LYS A 320 -9.45 -7.07 -5.80
C LYS A 320 -10.51 -6.32 -6.62
N ILE A 321 -11.01 -6.99 -7.62
CA ILE A 321 -12.11 -6.51 -8.47
C ILE A 321 -13.16 -7.62 -8.51
N SER A 322 -14.39 -7.32 -8.10
CA SER A 322 -15.47 -8.30 -8.10
C SER A 322 -15.77 -8.79 -9.51
N GLY A 323 -15.78 -10.11 -9.67
CA GLY A 323 -15.97 -10.77 -10.97
C GLY A 323 -14.66 -10.95 -11.77
N VAL A 324 -13.49 -10.56 -11.21
CA VAL A 324 -12.18 -10.87 -11.78
C VAL A 324 -11.37 -11.61 -10.72
N ASP A 325 -11.05 -12.86 -10.97
CA ASP A 325 -10.17 -13.66 -10.11
C ASP A 325 -8.80 -13.75 -10.77
N LEU A 326 -7.82 -13.05 -10.22
CA LEU A 326 -6.45 -12.98 -10.71
C LEU A 326 -5.48 -13.14 -9.56
N PHE A 327 -4.63 -14.14 -9.68
CA PHE A 327 -3.51 -14.41 -8.78
C PHE A 327 -2.22 -14.55 -9.58
N SER A 328 -1.13 -13.97 -9.08
CA SER A 328 0.21 -14.10 -9.65
C SER A 328 1.23 -14.26 -8.54
N ALA A 329 2.19 -15.16 -8.72
CA ALA A 329 3.28 -15.39 -7.77
C ALA A 329 4.56 -15.86 -8.47
N GLY A 330 5.70 -15.55 -7.86
CA GLY A 330 7.03 -15.93 -8.34
C GLY A 330 7.42 -15.22 -9.64
N ASP A 331 8.30 -15.87 -10.43
CA ASP A 331 8.72 -15.38 -11.74
C ASP A 331 7.70 -15.78 -12.82
N TYR A 332 6.67 -14.97 -12.99
CA TYR A 332 5.56 -15.21 -13.93
C TYR A 332 5.93 -14.91 -15.40
N LEU A 333 7.01 -14.17 -15.66
CA LEU A 333 7.47 -13.90 -17.01
C LEU A 333 8.30 -15.06 -17.58
N GLY A 334 9.23 -15.55 -16.79
CA GLY A 334 10.23 -16.50 -17.23
C GLY A 334 11.26 -15.85 -18.19
N ASP A 335 12.13 -16.68 -18.73
CA ASP A 335 13.13 -16.27 -19.73
C ASP A 335 13.38 -17.41 -20.75
N VAL A 336 14.45 -17.29 -21.53
CA VAL A 336 14.83 -18.29 -22.57
C VAL A 336 15.22 -19.66 -22.00
N THR A 337 15.42 -19.80 -20.70
CA THR A 337 15.77 -21.05 -20.01
C THR A 337 14.56 -21.72 -19.37
N THR A 338 13.41 -21.06 -19.36
CA THR A 338 12.17 -21.55 -18.74
C THR A 338 11.22 -22.15 -19.78
N GLU A 339 10.34 -23.03 -19.32
CA GLU A 339 9.21 -23.57 -20.10
C GLU A 339 7.92 -22.99 -19.59
N ASP A 340 7.06 -22.50 -20.50
CA ASP A 340 5.75 -21.96 -20.20
C ASP A 340 4.66 -22.96 -20.55
N LEU A 341 3.81 -23.32 -19.56
CA LEU A 341 2.54 -24.00 -19.81
C LEU A 341 1.40 -22.98 -19.73
N ILE A 342 0.75 -22.76 -20.88
CA ILE A 342 -0.32 -21.76 -21.00
C ILE A 342 -1.65 -22.40 -21.35
N LEU A 343 -2.70 -22.08 -20.59
CA LEU A 343 -4.09 -22.33 -20.92
C LEU A 343 -4.74 -20.98 -21.24
N LEU A 344 -5.22 -20.81 -22.46
CA LEU A 344 -5.95 -19.62 -22.91
C LEU A 344 -7.31 -20.00 -23.49
N ASP A 345 -8.38 -19.46 -22.92
CA ASP A 345 -9.72 -19.43 -23.50
C ASP A 345 -10.24 -17.98 -23.53
N GLU A 346 -10.03 -17.31 -24.66
CA GLU A 346 -10.42 -15.90 -24.82
C GLU A 346 -11.94 -15.69 -24.70
N LYS A 347 -12.76 -16.69 -25.08
CA LYS A 347 -14.22 -16.59 -25.02
C LYS A 347 -14.73 -16.67 -23.58
N ALA A 348 -14.15 -17.60 -22.81
CA ALA A 348 -14.46 -17.74 -21.38
C ALA A 348 -13.74 -16.68 -20.51
N GLY A 349 -12.76 -15.97 -21.06
CA GLY A 349 -11.96 -15.01 -20.30
C GLY A 349 -10.97 -15.69 -19.34
N ILE A 350 -10.47 -16.88 -19.70
CA ILE A 350 -9.56 -17.67 -18.85
C ILE A 350 -8.16 -17.59 -19.40
N TYR A 351 -7.22 -17.22 -18.54
CA TYR A 351 -5.79 -17.28 -18.78
C TYR A 351 -5.09 -17.89 -17.57
N LYS A 352 -4.31 -18.96 -17.80
CA LYS A 352 -3.48 -19.57 -16.76
C LYS A 352 -2.10 -19.83 -17.34
N LYS A 353 -1.06 -19.52 -16.57
CA LYS A 353 0.32 -19.74 -16.94
C LYS A 353 1.09 -20.37 -15.79
N LEU A 354 1.89 -21.39 -16.09
CA LEU A 354 2.94 -21.89 -15.21
C LEU A 354 4.28 -21.65 -15.88
N VAL A 355 5.24 -21.13 -15.14
CA VAL A 355 6.63 -21.00 -15.57
C VAL A 355 7.45 -22.04 -14.86
N ILE A 356 8.16 -22.88 -15.64
CA ILE A 356 8.89 -24.05 -15.17
C ILE A 356 10.38 -23.87 -15.48
N TYR A 357 11.21 -24.08 -14.48
CA TYR A 357 12.66 -24.14 -14.58
C TYR A 357 13.16 -25.39 -13.86
N GLU A 358 14.01 -26.20 -14.50
CA GLU A 358 14.56 -27.46 -13.93
C GLU A 358 13.49 -28.35 -13.27
N ASN A 359 12.37 -28.58 -13.96
CA ASN A 359 11.21 -29.37 -13.47
C ASN A 359 10.54 -28.81 -12.20
N LYS A 360 10.75 -27.54 -11.86
CA LYS A 360 10.10 -26.86 -10.75
C LYS A 360 9.28 -25.69 -11.24
N ILE A 361 8.10 -25.49 -10.67
CA ILE A 361 7.30 -24.29 -10.92
C ILE A 361 7.97 -23.14 -10.17
N ILE A 362 8.38 -22.11 -10.90
CA ILE A 362 9.00 -20.89 -10.37
C ILE A 362 8.08 -19.67 -10.47
N GLY A 363 7.07 -19.74 -11.32
CA GLY A 363 6.08 -18.69 -11.49
C GLY A 363 4.71 -19.21 -11.88
N ILE A 364 3.67 -18.46 -11.49
CA ILE A 364 2.27 -18.83 -11.75
C ILE A 364 1.41 -17.60 -11.96
N VAL A 365 0.48 -17.69 -12.93
CA VAL A 365 -0.66 -16.79 -13.14
C VAL A 365 -1.92 -17.63 -13.23
N LEU A 366 -2.96 -17.24 -12.49
CA LEU A 366 -4.27 -17.91 -12.45
C LEU A 366 -5.39 -16.90 -12.56
#